data_9741ef9401a722dcb3108038564bd697
#
_entry.id   9741ef9401a722dcb3108038564bd697
#
_cell.length_a   1.000
_cell.length_b   1.000
_cell.length_c   1.000
_cell.angle_alpha   90.00
_cell.angle_beta   90.00
_cell.angle_gamma   90.00
#
_symmetry.space_group_name_H-M   'P 1'
#
loop_
_entity.id
_entity.type
_entity.pdbx_description
1 polymer ?
#
loop_
_entity_poly.entity_id
_entity_poly.type
_entity_poly.pdbx_seq_one_letter_code
_entity_poly.pdbx_strand_id
1 'polypeptide(L)'
;MDLFLKLKNLTALQLSGVHLSFPINSTFNASTPKLQLLGLDACNLTEFPTFLHSQHELMILSLSDNKIQGQIPNWIFNIGKHTLLLLDLSANFLTTFESFNHTPPILLWDSLIHLGLSSNKLQGSLPIPPPSITQYHVSNNKLTGEISPLFCNLSSIVRLDLSHNNLGGRLPKCLSKLSDLVILNLQNNNFRGILPEIYMEESRLRVVDVSYNQLEGQVPRSLSSCTMLEILLLGNNRFYDIFPSWLGKLPRLRVLSLQSNGFHSTIGKPESSLNFAKLQIIDVSFNNFTGKLPYEHFQSWTSMKVANLTFDRYNAYMVAVTSTPSPYFSFNNDFSYTLEMTNKGIKTLYQKIQDHLVAIDLSSNKFDGEISEVIGNLKGLHLLNISNNILTGPIPSSLENLTELESLDFSQNKLSGEIPPQLLQLTFLAIFNVSNNHLTGPIPQGRQFSTFENNSYLGNTGLCGMPLTKKCKISETLTQPPPNSKQGGGSNFPSKSDWVVIMMGYGSGLINGVVIGNNLTIRKLERFLKNFGSKQ
;
A
#
# COMPACT_ATOMS: atom_id res chain seq x y z
N MET A 1 -16.37 -10.23 -34.20
CA MET A 1 -15.60 -11.46 -33.92
C MET A 1 -15.54 -12.41 -35.12
N ASP A 2 -16.66 -12.71 -35.79
CA ASP A 2 -16.74 -13.65 -36.91
C ASP A 2 -15.78 -13.37 -38.08
N LEU A 3 -15.41 -12.11 -38.32
CA LEU A 3 -14.42 -11.76 -39.33
C LEU A 3 -13.03 -12.31 -39.00
N PHE A 4 -12.60 -12.19 -37.76
CA PHE A 4 -11.30 -12.64 -37.30
C PHE A 4 -11.21 -14.20 -37.29
N LEU A 5 -12.32 -14.86 -36.92
CA LEU A 5 -12.38 -16.32 -36.90
C LEU A 5 -12.37 -16.96 -38.31
N LYS A 6 -12.56 -16.19 -39.39
CA LYS A 6 -12.40 -16.62 -40.78
C LYS A 6 -10.95 -16.59 -41.28
N LEU A 7 -10.06 -15.92 -40.55
CA LEU A 7 -8.64 -15.79 -40.91
C LEU A 7 -7.88 -17.07 -40.49
N LYS A 8 -7.84 -18.06 -41.35
CA LYS A 8 -7.33 -19.42 -41.04
C LYS A 8 -5.88 -19.48 -40.47
N ASN A 9 -5.06 -18.51 -40.84
CA ASN A 9 -3.65 -18.43 -40.41
C ASN A 9 -3.44 -17.52 -39.21
N LEU A 10 -4.52 -17.03 -38.56
CA LEU A 10 -4.41 -16.18 -37.41
C LEU A 10 -3.97 -17.02 -36.19
N THR A 11 -2.82 -16.66 -35.61
CA THR A 11 -2.28 -17.33 -34.40
C THR A 11 -2.40 -16.49 -33.15
N ALA A 12 -2.52 -15.17 -33.29
CA ALA A 12 -2.65 -14.26 -32.14
C ALA A 12 -3.77 -13.24 -32.38
N LEU A 13 -4.63 -13.08 -31.39
CA LEU A 13 -5.71 -12.08 -31.42
C LEU A 13 -5.81 -11.40 -30.05
N GLN A 14 -5.63 -10.09 -30.05
CA GLN A 14 -5.83 -9.27 -28.86
C GLN A 14 -6.76 -8.09 -29.19
N LEU A 15 -7.91 -8.04 -28.49
CA LEU A 15 -8.96 -7.04 -28.66
C LEU A 15 -9.40 -6.56 -27.28
N SER A 16 -8.60 -5.75 -26.62
CA SER A 16 -8.92 -5.23 -25.30
C SER A 16 -9.73 -3.94 -25.38
N GLY A 17 -10.74 -3.79 -24.52
CA GLY A 17 -11.59 -2.59 -24.41
C GLY A 17 -12.60 -2.42 -25.55
N VAL A 18 -12.84 -3.45 -26.36
CA VAL A 18 -13.81 -3.44 -27.46
C VAL A 18 -15.09 -4.17 -27.05
N HIS A 19 -16.24 -3.50 -27.14
CA HIS A 19 -17.52 -4.18 -26.92
C HIS A 19 -17.74 -5.28 -27.96
N LEU A 20 -17.63 -6.53 -27.54
CA LEU A 20 -17.86 -7.70 -28.39
C LEU A 20 -19.23 -8.31 -28.08
N SER A 21 -20.01 -8.53 -29.12
CA SER A 21 -21.22 -9.37 -29.07
C SER A 21 -20.95 -10.69 -29.80
N PHE A 22 -21.25 -11.81 -29.15
CA PHE A 22 -21.22 -13.12 -29.79
C PHE A 22 -22.66 -13.53 -30.10
N PRO A 23 -22.98 -13.97 -31.33
CA PRO A 23 -24.28 -14.54 -31.61
C PRO A 23 -24.45 -15.86 -30.83
N ILE A 24 -25.55 -15.96 -30.11
CA ILE A 24 -25.86 -17.08 -29.17
C ILE A 24 -25.86 -18.47 -29.85
N ASN A 25 -25.96 -18.52 -31.19
CA ASN A 25 -26.10 -19.75 -31.97
C ASN A 25 -25.07 -19.94 -33.08
N SER A 26 -23.86 -19.40 -32.97
CA SER A 26 -22.83 -19.66 -33.94
C SER A 26 -22.29 -21.08 -33.81
N THR A 27 -22.77 -22.01 -34.66
CA THR A 27 -22.12 -23.32 -34.88
C THR A 27 -20.77 -23.03 -35.55
N PHE A 28 -19.71 -23.02 -34.73
CA PHE A 28 -18.35 -22.88 -35.27
C PHE A 28 -17.96 -24.16 -35.99
N ASN A 29 -17.88 -24.10 -37.33
CA ASN A 29 -17.40 -25.17 -38.18
C ASN A 29 -15.89 -25.39 -37.96
N ALA A 30 -15.38 -26.59 -38.33
CA ALA A 30 -14.00 -27.05 -38.19
C ALA A 30 -12.90 -26.18 -38.87
N SER A 31 -13.22 -24.94 -39.29
CA SER A 31 -12.30 -24.01 -39.98
C SER A 31 -11.88 -22.83 -39.13
N THR A 32 -12.11 -22.85 -37.80
CA THR A 32 -11.62 -21.78 -36.92
C THR A 32 -10.10 -21.74 -36.85
N PRO A 33 -9.46 -20.56 -36.75
CA PRO A 33 -8.01 -20.46 -36.64
C PRO A 33 -7.54 -21.15 -35.35
N LYS A 34 -6.35 -21.74 -35.39
CA LYS A 34 -5.68 -22.28 -34.21
C LYS A 34 -4.89 -21.19 -33.51
N LEU A 35 -5.50 -20.59 -32.53
CA LEU A 35 -4.89 -19.49 -31.78
C LEU A 35 -3.86 -20.00 -30.77
N GLN A 36 -2.74 -19.33 -30.69
CA GLN A 36 -1.75 -19.46 -29.63
C GLN A 36 -1.93 -18.38 -28.57
N LEU A 37 -2.40 -17.19 -28.96
CA LEU A 37 -2.70 -16.09 -28.05
C LEU A 37 -4.11 -15.57 -28.29
N LEU A 38 -4.88 -15.46 -27.22
CA LEU A 38 -6.18 -14.79 -27.20
C LEU A 38 -6.28 -13.87 -25.99
N GLY A 39 -6.42 -12.56 -26.23
CA GLY A 39 -6.74 -11.54 -25.24
C GLY A 39 -8.03 -10.82 -25.61
N LEU A 40 -9.04 -10.93 -24.74
CA LEU A 40 -10.34 -10.27 -24.85
C LEU A 40 -10.68 -9.53 -23.56
N ASP A 41 -9.73 -8.78 -23.03
CA ASP A 41 -9.87 -8.07 -21.77
C ASP A 41 -10.79 -6.86 -21.92
N ALA A 42 -11.63 -6.59 -20.92
CA ALA A 42 -12.56 -5.46 -20.92
C ALA A 42 -13.49 -5.42 -22.15
N CYS A 43 -13.90 -6.58 -22.66
CA CYS A 43 -14.73 -6.71 -23.87
C CYS A 43 -16.23 -6.83 -23.58
N ASN A 44 -16.65 -6.66 -22.32
CA ASN A 44 -18.03 -6.78 -21.86
C ASN A 44 -18.67 -8.18 -22.11
N LEU A 45 -17.85 -9.23 -22.09
CA LEU A 45 -18.31 -10.62 -22.24
C LEU A 45 -19.13 -11.03 -21.01
N THR A 46 -20.26 -11.72 -21.23
CA THR A 46 -21.14 -12.23 -20.16
C THR A 46 -21.02 -13.74 -19.96
N GLU A 47 -20.43 -14.43 -20.92
CA GLU A 47 -20.21 -15.89 -20.92
C GLU A 47 -18.91 -16.26 -21.63
N PHE A 48 -18.43 -17.47 -21.43
CA PHE A 48 -17.26 -17.98 -22.14
C PHE A 48 -17.56 -18.16 -23.63
N PRO A 49 -16.74 -17.62 -24.54
CA PRO A 49 -16.93 -17.77 -25.99
C PRO A 49 -16.88 -19.25 -26.40
N THR A 50 -17.91 -19.73 -27.10
CA THR A 50 -18.05 -21.15 -27.46
C THR A 50 -16.96 -21.66 -28.39
N PHE A 51 -16.35 -20.81 -29.25
CA PHE A 51 -15.24 -21.18 -30.13
C PHE A 51 -13.98 -21.63 -29.35
N LEU A 52 -13.87 -21.30 -28.06
CA LEU A 52 -12.76 -21.75 -27.21
C LEU A 52 -12.69 -23.28 -27.10
N HIS A 53 -13.80 -23.99 -27.25
CA HIS A 53 -13.81 -25.47 -27.23
C HIS A 53 -12.83 -26.11 -28.22
N SER A 54 -12.52 -25.43 -29.34
CA SER A 54 -11.64 -25.92 -30.39
C SER A 54 -10.18 -25.45 -30.27
N GLN A 55 -9.85 -24.68 -29.22
CA GLN A 55 -8.52 -24.02 -29.09
C GLN A 55 -7.55 -24.88 -28.25
N HIS A 56 -7.06 -25.97 -28.81
CA HIS A 56 -6.18 -26.91 -28.10
C HIS A 56 -4.69 -26.49 -28.10
N GLU A 57 -4.30 -25.53 -28.94
CA GLU A 57 -2.92 -25.06 -29.08
C GLU A 57 -2.68 -23.71 -28.35
N LEU A 58 -3.68 -23.24 -27.57
CA LEU A 58 -3.59 -21.97 -26.89
C LEU A 58 -2.48 -21.97 -25.83
N MET A 59 -1.66 -20.94 -25.86
CA MET A 59 -0.58 -20.71 -24.89
C MET A 59 -0.96 -19.58 -23.91
N ILE A 60 -1.73 -18.62 -24.38
CA ILE A 60 -2.20 -17.49 -23.57
C ILE A 60 -3.69 -17.28 -23.78
N LEU A 61 -4.42 -17.25 -22.68
CA LEU A 61 -5.82 -16.85 -22.61
C LEU A 61 -6.02 -15.79 -21.56
N SER A 62 -6.41 -14.59 -21.99
CA SER A 62 -6.86 -13.53 -21.08
C SER A 62 -8.30 -13.11 -21.43
N LEU A 63 -9.17 -13.20 -20.44
CA LEU A 63 -10.57 -12.77 -20.47
C LEU A 63 -10.84 -11.87 -19.25
N SER A 64 -9.85 -11.17 -18.77
CA SER A 64 -9.95 -10.32 -17.57
C SER A 64 -10.86 -9.12 -17.78
N ASP A 65 -11.34 -8.54 -16.69
CA ASP A 65 -12.19 -7.34 -16.69
C ASP A 65 -13.43 -7.45 -17.59
N ASN A 66 -14.13 -8.58 -17.46
CA ASN A 66 -15.37 -8.85 -18.19
C ASN A 66 -16.56 -9.03 -17.22
N LYS A 67 -17.67 -9.51 -17.73
CA LYS A 67 -18.90 -9.80 -16.98
C LYS A 67 -19.25 -11.28 -16.99
N ILE A 68 -18.28 -12.16 -17.21
CA ILE A 68 -18.49 -13.60 -17.27
C ILE A 68 -18.96 -14.08 -15.90
N GLN A 69 -20.10 -14.78 -15.88
CA GLN A 69 -20.75 -15.20 -14.64
C GLN A 69 -20.99 -16.72 -14.58
N GLY A 70 -21.29 -17.20 -13.37
CA GLY A 70 -21.60 -18.60 -13.15
C GLY A 70 -20.37 -19.45 -12.89
N GLN A 71 -20.43 -20.73 -13.25
CA GLN A 71 -19.37 -21.70 -12.99
C GLN A 71 -18.30 -21.69 -14.08
N ILE A 72 -17.05 -21.95 -13.72
CA ILE A 72 -15.99 -22.26 -14.67
C ILE A 72 -16.24 -23.66 -15.19
N PRO A 73 -16.54 -23.85 -16.50
CA PRO A 73 -16.97 -25.13 -17.02
C PRO A 73 -15.81 -26.11 -17.16
N ASN A 74 -16.10 -27.41 -17.04
CA ASN A 74 -15.08 -28.45 -17.11
C ASN A 74 -14.33 -28.50 -18.43
N TRP A 75 -14.97 -28.14 -19.54
CA TRP A 75 -14.32 -28.16 -20.84
C TRP A 75 -13.15 -27.17 -20.95
N ILE A 76 -13.08 -26.15 -20.06
CA ILE A 76 -11.98 -25.19 -20.07
C ILE A 76 -10.61 -25.86 -19.86
N PHE A 77 -10.57 -27.00 -19.14
CA PHE A 77 -9.35 -27.77 -18.93
C PHE A 77 -8.80 -28.46 -20.20
N ASN A 78 -9.59 -28.48 -21.28
CA ASN A 78 -9.16 -29.02 -22.58
C ASN A 78 -8.51 -27.93 -23.45
N ILE A 79 -8.67 -26.64 -23.09
CA ILE A 79 -8.03 -25.55 -23.80
C ILE A 79 -6.53 -25.57 -23.47
N GLY A 80 -5.71 -25.72 -24.50
CA GLY A 80 -4.26 -25.72 -24.34
C GLY A 80 -3.75 -26.63 -23.21
N LYS A 81 -4.31 -27.80 -23.01
CA LYS A 81 -4.03 -28.69 -21.87
C LYS A 81 -2.54 -28.84 -21.56
N HIS A 82 -1.72 -28.94 -22.61
CA HIS A 82 -0.27 -29.13 -22.50
C HIS A 82 0.53 -27.89 -22.96
N THR A 83 -0.13 -26.86 -23.44
CA THR A 83 0.50 -25.64 -24.02
C THR A 83 0.18 -24.37 -23.29
N LEU A 84 -0.90 -24.32 -22.49
CA LEU A 84 -1.34 -23.11 -21.81
C LEU A 84 -0.34 -22.71 -20.72
N LEU A 85 0.26 -21.55 -20.92
CA LEU A 85 1.22 -20.94 -20.00
C LEU A 85 0.55 -19.89 -19.10
N LEU A 86 -0.43 -19.16 -19.65
CA LEU A 86 -1.14 -18.11 -18.92
C LEU A 86 -2.64 -18.25 -19.10
N LEU A 87 -3.33 -18.23 -17.96
CA LEU A 87 -4.79 -18.08 -17.87
C LEU A 87 -5.12 -16.92 -16.97
N ASP A 88 -5.75 -15.88 -17.52
CA ASP A 88 -6.27 -14.76 -16.73
C ASP A 88 -7.78 -14.62 -16.91
N LEU A 89 -8.52 -14.90 -15.84
CA LEU A 89 -9.98 -14.75 -15.72
C LEU A 89 -10.33 -13.74 -14.62
N SER A 90 -9.39 -12.90 -14.22
CA SER A 90 -9.58 -11.93 -13.13
C SER A 90 -10.65 -10.89 -13.44
N ALA A 91 -11.19 -10.25 -12.42
CA ALA A 91 -12.21 -9.21 -12.55
C ALA A 91 -13.43 -9.67 -13.38
N ASN A 92 -14.06 -10.76 -12.94
CA ASN A 92 -15.29 -11.31 -13.51
C ASN A 92 -16.31 -11.62 -12.38
N PHE A 93 -17.36 -12.38 -12.68
CA PHE A 93 -18.38 -12.79 -11.70
C PHE A 93 -18.45 -14.32 -11.53
N LEU A 94 -17.34 -15.01 -11.69
CA LEU A 94 -17.22 -16.47 -11.59
C LEU A 94 -17.45 -16.92 -10.14
N THR A 95 -18.21 -18.03 -9.95
CA THR A 95 -18.66 -18.47 -8.63
C THR A 95 -18.01 -19.75 -8.12
N THR A 96 -17.71 -20.71 -8.99
CA THR A 96 -17.12 -22.00 -8.62
C THR A 96 -16.60 -22.70 -9.87
N PHE A 97 -15.91 -23.82 -9.69
CA PHE A 97 -15.58 -24.76 -10.77
C PHE A 97 -16.70 -25.81 -10.87
N GLU A 98 -17.13 -26.13 -12.09
CA GLU A 98 -18.08 -27.19 -12.35
C GLU A 98 -17.53 -28.55 -11.83
N SER A 99 -18.34 -29.42 -11.27
CA SER A 99 -17.96 -30.78 -10.79
C SER A 99 -17.12 -30.90 -9.51
N PHE A 100 -16.80 -29.84 -8.78
CA PHE A 100 -16.03 -29.93 -7.53
C PHE A 100 -16.85 -29.59 -6.30
N ASN A 101 -17.79 -30.47 -5.92
CA ASN A 101 -18.77 -30.15 -4.87
C ASN A 101 -18.20 -30.13 -3.43
N HIS A 102 -17.04 -30.75 -3.11
CA HIS A 102 -16.49 -30.77 -1.74
C HIS A 102 -14.97 -31.00 -1.65
N THR A 103 -14.28 -31.25 -2.75
CA THR A 103 -12.82 -31.41 -2.78
C THR A 103 -12.16 -30.25 -3.47
N PRO A 104 -10.93 -29.83 -3.06
CA PRO A 104 -10.21 -28.79 -3.79
C PRO A 104 -10.07 -29.16 -5.27
N PRO A 105 -10.46 -28.31 -6.21
CA PRO A 105 -10.27 -28.58 -7.64
C PRO A 105 -8.77 -28.65 -7.94
N ILE A 106 -8.35 -29.74 -8.62
CA ILE A 106 -6.98 -29.89 -9.12
C ILE A 106 -6.97 -29.39 -10.56
N LEU A 107 -6.15 -28.38 -10.81
CA LEU A 107 -6.04 -27.77 -12.13
C LEU A 107 -5.13 -28.62 -13.03
N LEU A 108 -5.64 -28.98 -14.21
CA LEU A 108 -5.06 -30.04 -15.07
C LEU A 108 -4.17 -29.50 -16.21
N TRP A 109 -3.72 -28.27 -16.15
CA TRP A 109 -2.81 -27.69 -17.15
C TRP A 109 -1.35 -27.95 -16.77
N ASP A 110 -0.66 -28.82 -17.50
CA ASP A 110 0.69 -29.27 -17.15
C ASP A 110 1.75 -28.15 -17.23
N SER A 111 1.55 -27.18 -18.13
CA SER A 111 2.52 -26.13 -18.44
C SER A 111 2.16 -24.76 -17.85
N LEU A 112 1.08 -24.66 -17.07
CA LEU A 112 0.58 -23.37 -16.59
C LEU A 112 1.56 -22.72 -15.60
N ILE A 113 2.05 -21.53 -15.95
CA ILE A 113 2.97 -20.75 -15.13
C ILE A 113 2.30 -19.54 -14.47
N HIS A 114 1.20 -19.02 -15.05
CA HIS A 114 0.46 -17.88 -14.50
C HIS A 114 -1.04 -18.17 -14.45
N LEU A 115 -1.64 -18.01 -13.27
CA LEU A 115 -3.07 -18.11 -13.06
C LEU A 115 -3.61 -16.86 -12.38
N GLY A 116 -4.49 -16.13 -13.07
CA GLY A 116 -5.25 -14.98 -12.58
C GLY A 116 -6.74 -15.35 -12.39
N LEU A 117 -7.19 -15.40 -11.14
CA LEU A 117 -8.60 -15.59 -10.76
C LEU A 117 -9.08 -14.51 -9.78
N SER A 118 -8.27 -13.48 -9.56
CA SER A 118 -8.56 -12.43 -8.59
C SER A 118 -9.84 -11.65 -8.93
N SER A 119 -10.46 -11.06 -7.92
CA SER A 119 -11.66 -10.22 -8.09
C SER A 119 -12.81 -10.95 -8.81
N ASN A 120 -13.19 -12.09 -8.24
CA ASN A 120 -14.34 -12.89 -8.65
C ASN A 120 -15.28 -13.15 -7.46
N LYS A 121 -16.18 -14.09 -7.60
CA LYS A 121 -17.11 -14.55 -6.54
C LYS A 121 -16.86 -16.03 -6.18
N LEU A 122 -15.66 -16.54 -6.43
CA LEU A 122 -15.32 -17.94 -6.25
C LEU A 122 -15.52 -18.38 -4.79
N GLN A 123 -16.19 -19.51 -4.61
CA GLN A 123 -16.52 -20.13 -3.34
C GLN A 123 -15.95 -21.57 -3.26
N GLY A 124 -15.96 -22.14 -2.05
CA GLY A 124 -15.45 -23.48 -1.81
C GLY A 124 -13.95 -23.47 -1.52
N SER A 125 -13.31 -24.61 -1.70
CA SER A 125 -11.90 -24.81 -1.38
C SER A 125 -10.95 -24.18 -2.39
N LEU A 126 -9.77 -23.82 -1.92
CA LEU A 126 -8.69 -23.24 -2.73
C LEU A 126 -8.28 -24.20 -3.87
N PRO A 127 -8.33 -23.80 -5.15
CA PRO A 127 -7.88 -24.62 -6.27
C PRO A 127 -6.40 -24.97 -6.16
N ILE A 128 -6.04 -26.21 -6.46
CA ILE A 128 -4.64 -26.67 -6.41
C ILE A 128 -4.03 -26.51 -7.80
N PRO A 129 -3.03 -25.62 -7.96
CA PRO A 129 -2.38 -25.40 -9.24
C PRO A 129 -1.39 -26.52 -9.56
N PRO A 130 -0.96 -26.65 -10.84
CA PRO A 130 0.10 -27.58 -11.23
C PRO A 130 1.46 -27.14 -10.65
N PRO A 131 2.43 -28.07 -10.53
CA PRO A 131 3.77 -27.76 -10.02
C PRO A 131 4.56 -26.73 -10.84
N SER A 132 4.19 -26.53 -12.12
CA SER A 132 4.80 -25.53 -13.02
C SER A 132 4.46 -24.09 -12.67
N ILE A 133 3.49 -23.85 -11.76
CA ILE A 133 2.99 -22.50 -11.45
C ILE A 133 4.09 -21.62 -10.83
N THR A 134 4.23 -20.41 -11.36
CA THR A 134 5.11 -19.37 -10.81
C THR A 134 4.33 -18.20 -10.23
N GLN A 135 3.16 -17.89 -10.80
CA GLN A 135 2.31 -16.78 -10.40
C GLN A 135 0.90 -17.30 -10.12
N TYR A 136 0.48 -17.26 -8.85
CA TYR A 136 -0.84 -17.75 -8.44
C TYR A 136 -1.61 -16.63 -7.74
N HIS A 137 -2.65 -16.10 -8.40
CA HIS A 137 -3.43 -14.96 -7.97
C HIS A 137 -4.91 -15.33 -7.86
N VAL A 138 -5.41 -15.46 -6.63
CA VAL A 138 -6.83 -15.75 -6.36
C VAL A 138 -7.42 -14.78 -5.34
N SER A 139 -6.81 -13.63 -5.19
CA SER A 139 -7.21 -12.60 -4.23
C SER A 139 -8.63 -12.07 -4.51
N ASN A 140 -9.25 -11.49 -3.48
CA ASN A 140 -10.57 -10.87 -3.59
C ASN A 140 -11.64 -11.84 -4.13
N ASN A 141 -11.85 -12.94 -3.38
CA ASN A 141 -12.85 -13.97 -3.63
C ASN A 141 -13.56 -14.36 -2.32
N LYS A 142 -14.30 -15.47 -2.33
CA LYS A 142 -15.00 -16.02 -1.16
C LYS A 142 -14.54 -17.44 -0.84
N LEU A 143 -13.30 -17.78 -1.19
CA LEU A 143 -12.71 -19.10 -0.97
C LEU A 143 -12.60 -19.39 0.53
N THR A 144 -12.81 -20.66 0.90
CA THR A 144 -12.84 -21.15 2.29
C THR A 144 -11.93 -22.38 2.47
N GLY A 145 -11.81 -22.85 3.71
CA GLY A 145 -11.00 -24.02 4.02
C GLY A 145 -9.53 -23.68 4.25
N GLU A 146 -8.67 -24.71 4.24
CA GLU A 146 -7.24 -24.60 4.55
C GLU A 146 -6.39 -24.67 3.27
N ILE A 147 -5.16 -24.18 3.36
CA ILE A 147 -4.17 -24.39 2.29
C ILE A 147 -3.78 -25.87 2.30
N SER A 148 -4.06 -26.57 1.19
CA SER A 148 -3.73 -27.98 1.06
C SER A 148 -2.22 -28.24 1.18
N PRO A 149 -1.78 -29.34 1.83
CA PRO A 149 -0.37 -29.75 1.82
C PRO A 149 0.22 -29.92 0.41
N LEU A 150 -0.60 -30.08 -0.62
CA LEU A 150 -0.14 -30.17 -2.01
C LEU A 150 0.54 -28.87 -2.50
N PHE A 151 0.27 -27.73 -1.87
CA PHE A 151 1.02 -26.50 -2.12
C PHE A 151 2.52 -26.62 -1.79
N CYS A 152 2.90 -27.62 -1.00
CA CYS A 152 4.31 -27.93 -0.73
C CYS A 152 5.11 -28.36 -1.97
N ASN A 153 4.44 -28.77 -3.02
CA ASN A 153 5.06 -29.22 -4.27
C ASN A 153 5.32 -28.07 -5.26
N LEU A 154 4.96 -26.85 -4.91
CA LEU A 154 5.08 -25.66 -5.78
C LEU A 154 6.48 -25.04 -5.68
N SER A 155 7.52 -25.79 -6.03
CA SER A 155 8.92 -25.34 -5.89
C SER A 155 9.26 -24.08 -6.71
N SER A 156 8.58 -23.87 -7.84
CA SER A 156 8.83 -22.75 -8.77
C SER A 156 7.99 -21.50 -8.48
N ILE A 157 7.19 -21.50 -7.41
CA ILE A 157 6.28 -20.38 -7.15
C ILE A 157 7.06 -19.12 -6.74
N VAL A 158 6.83 -18.03 -7.45
CA VAL A 158 7.43 -16.71 -7.23
C VAL A 158 6.46 -15.79 -6.49
N ARG A 159 5.17 -15.88 -6.83
CA ARG A 159 4.13 -15.08 -6.18
C ARG A 159 2.92 -15.93 -5.81
N LEU A 160 2.58 -15.88 -4.53
CA LEU A 160 1.39 -16.48 -3.95
C LEU A 160 0.52 -15.38 -3.34
N ASP A 161 -0.60 -15.07 -4.00
CA ASP A 161 -1.55 -14.06 -3.55
C ASP A 161 -2.93 -14.68 -3.31
N LEU A 162 -3.23 -14.92 -2.03
CA LEU A 162 -4.49 -15.49 -1.54
C LEU A 162 -5.31 -14.44 -0.76
N SER A 163 -4.93 -13.16 -0.81
CA SER A 163 -5.50 -12.12 0.02
C SER A 163 -7.00 -11.92 -0.20
N HIS A 164 -7.67 -11.33 0.78
CA HIS A 164 -9.09 -11.02 0.72
C HIS A 164 -9.97 -12.22 0.33
N ASN A 165 -9.91 -13.27 1.19
CA ASN A 165 -10.72 -14.48 1.09
C ASN A 165 -11.23 -14.88 2.49
N ASN A 166 -11.87 -16.03 2.60
CA ASN A 166 -12.33 -16.62 3.86
C ASN A 166 -11.51 -17.87 4.22
N LEU A 167 -10.26 -17.97 3.73
CA LEU A 167 -9.35 -19.08 4.00
C LEU A 167 -8.98 -19.11 5.49
N GLY A 168 -8.77 -20.31 6.04
CA GLY A 168 -8.48 -20.45 7.46
C GLY A 168 -7.53 -21.60 7.75
N GLY A 169 -7.60 -22.13 8.99
CA GLY A 169 -6.71 -23.16 9.44
C GLY A 169 -5.30 -22.68 9.75
N ARG A 170 -4.36 -23.61 9.85
CA ARG A 170 -2.95 -23.32 10.10
C ARG A 170 -2.18 -23.22 8.80
N LEU A 171 -1.20 -22.34 8.77
CA LEU A 171 -0.29 -22.25 7.62
C LEU A 171 0.58 -23.51 7.53
N PRO A 172 0.69 -24.14 6.36
CA PRO A 172 1.53 -25.33 6.18
C PRO A 172 2.99 -25.01 6.46
N LYS A 173 3.66 -25.85 7.25
CA LYS A 173 5.10 -25.66 7.56
C LYS A 173 5.99 -25.63 6.32
N CYS A 174 5.56 -26.26 5.26
CA CYS A 174 6.32 -26.32 4.01
C CYS A 174 6.37 -25.01 3.21
N LEU A 175 5.56 -24.00 3.55
CA LEU A 175 5.74 -22.67 2.98
C LEU A 175 7.16 -22.15 3.20
N SER A 176 7.82 -22.64 4.25
CA SER A 176 9.23 -22.37 4.54
C SER A 176 10.21 -22.99 3.51
N LYS A 177 9.76 -23.86 2.61
CA LYS A 177 10.60 -24.54 1.62
C LYS A 177 10.45 -23.99 0.20
N LEU A 178 9.60 -22.99 0.02
CA LEU A 178 9.35 -22.36 -1.29
C LEU A 178 10.46 -21.34 -1.61
N SER A 179 11.62 -21.84 -2.10
CA SER A 179 12.86 -21.07 -2.28
C SER A 179 12.73 -19.90 -3.26
N ASP A 180 11.92 -20.06 -4.29
CA ASP A 180 11.74 -19.03 -5.31
C ASP A 180 10.70 -17.97 -4.95
N LEU A 181 10.04 -18.13 -3.79
CA LEU A 181 8.98 -17.20 -3.37
C LEU A 181 9.53 -15.81 -3.10
N VAL A 182 9.00 -14.82 -3.82
CA VAL A 182 9.32 -13.40 -3.71
C VAL A 182 8.22 -12.65 -2.97
N ILE A 183 6.96 -13.00 -3.24
CA ILE A 183 5.78 -12.34 -2.66
C ILE A 183 4.87 -13.39 -2.05
N LEU A 184 4.63 -13.26 -0.74
CA LEU A 184 3.63 -13.98 0.02
C LEU A 184 2.58 -12.98 0.52
N ASN A 185 1.39 -13.02 -0.07
CA ASN A 185 0.26 -12.19 0.36
C ASN A 185 -0.92 -13.07 0.81
N LEU A 186 -1.15 -13.08 2.12
CA LEU A 186 -2.24 -13.79 2.80
C LEU A 186 -3.20 -12.82 3.52
N GLN A 187 -3.10 -11.52 3.24
CA GLN A 187 -3.85 -10.45 3.90
C GLN A 187 -5.36 -10.74 3.91
N ASN A 188 -6.02 -10.35 5.00
CA ASN A 188 -7.49 -10.40 5.14
C ASN A 188 -8.07 -11.80 4.86
N ASN A 189 -7.76 -12.72 5.78
CA ASN A 189 -8.23 -14.10 5.80
C ASN A 189 -8.51 -14.54 7.27
N ASN A 190 -8.75 -15.82 7.49
CA ASN A 190 -9.01 -16.40 8.81
C ASN A 190 -7.90 -17.38 9.26
N PHE A 191 -6.66 -17.22 8.79
CA PHE A 191 -5.53 -18.05 9.18
C PHE A 191 -5.22 -17.89 10.68
N ARG A 192 -4.90 -19.01 11.35
CA ARG A 192 -4.65 -19.08 12.80
C ARG A 192 -3.41 -19.90 13.13
N GLY A 193 -3.00 -19.86 14.39
CA GLY A 193 -1.78 -20.51 14.86
C GLY A 193 -0.54 -19.72 14.55
N ILE A 194 0.61 -20.32 14.57
CA ILE A 194 1.91 -19.64 14.42
C ILE A 194 2.25 -19.40 12.94
N LEU A 195 2.94 -18.30 12.68
CA LEU A 195 3.62 -18.09 11.39
C LEU A 195 4.81 -19.07 11.33
N PRO A 196 4.89 -19.95 10.30
CA PRO A 196 5.97 -20.91 10.21
C PRO A 196 7.35 -20.27 10.10
N GLU A 197 8.37 -20.90 10.67
CA GLU A 197 9.76 -20.51 10.48
C GLU A 197 10.17 -20.64 9.01
N ILE A 198 10.91 -19.67 8.49
CA ILE A 198 11.40 -19.65 7.10
C ILE A 198 12.90 -19.94 7.14
N TYR A 199 13.28 -21.21 6.96
CA TYR A 199 14.67 -21.65 6.99
C TYR A 199 15.26 -21.71 5.57
N MET A 200 15.70 -20.57 5.03
CA MET A 200 16.36 -20.57 3.73
C MET A 200 17.57 -19.64 3.74
N GLU A 201 18.74 -20.21 3.46
CA GLU A 201 19.99 -19.45 3.37
C GLU A 201 19.98 -18.45 2.20
N GLU A 202 19.18 -18.70 1.14
CA GLU A 202 19.08 -17.86 -0.05
C GLU A 202 17.64 -17.45 -0.36
N SER A 203 16.89 -17.02 0.67
CA SER A 203 15.49 -16.59 0.50
C SER A 203 15.41 -15.39 -0.46
N ARG A 204 14.59 -15.51 -1.50
CA ARG A 204 14.24 -14.43 -2.44
C ARG A 204 13.09 -13.56 -1.95
N LEU A 205 12.57 -13.83 -0.76
CA LEU A 205 11.38 -13.20 -0.20
C LEU A 205 11.60 -11.69 -0.01
N ARG A 206 10.79 -10.90 -0.70
CA ARG A 206 10.82 -9.43 -0.64
C ARG A 206 9.61 -8.86 0.10
N VAL A 207 8.45 -9.52 -0.03
CA VAL A 207 7.20 -9.06 0.57
C VAL A 207 6.54 -10.20 1.33
N VAL A 208 6.21 -9.94 2.60
CA VAL A 208 5.35 -10.79 3.42
C VAL A 208 4.22 -9.92 3.96
N ASP A 209 3.00 -10.20 3.51
CA ASP A 209 1.80 -9.61 4.07
C ASP A 209 0.89 -10.73 4.61
N VAL A 210 0.80 -10.80 5.93
CA VAL A 210 -0.12 -11.70 6.64
C VAL A 210 -1.08 -10.90 7.52
N SER A 211 -1.21 -9.61 7.27
CA SER A 211 -2.06 -8.71 8.04
C SER A 211 -3.55 -9.12 7.97
N TYR A 212 -4.32 -8.69 8.96
CA TYR A 212 -5.75 -9.03 9.06
C TYR A 212 -6.02 -10.54 9.03
N ASN A 213 -5.44 -11.25 10.01
CA ASN A 213 -5.64 -12.67 10.24
C ASN A 213 -5.82 -12.94 11.76
N GLN A 214 -5.71 -14.19 12.17
CA GLN A 214 -5.77 -14.63 13.56
C GLN A 214 -4.47 -15.34 13.97
N LEU A 215 -3.35 -15.00 13.33
CA LEU A 215 -2.04 -15.56 13.63
C LEU A 215 -1.59 -15.15 15.01
N GLU A 216 -0.91 -16.05 15.73
CA GLU A 216 -0.53 -15.89 17.12
C GLU A 216 0.93 -16.33 17.38
N GLY A 217 1.39 -16.17 18.62
CA GLY A 217 2.74 -16.54 19.02
C GLY A 217 3.77 -15.47 18.68
N GLN A 218 5.03 -15.89 18.56
CA GLN A 218 6.16 -15.00 18.31
C GLN A 218 6.43 -14.81 16.81
N VAL A 219 7.09 -13.70 16.47
CA VAL A 219 7.59 -13.47 15.11
C VAL A 219 8.76 -14.42 14.84
N PRO A 220 8.72 -15.21 13.75
CA PRO A 220 9.76 -16.19 13.44
C PRO A 220 11.16 -15.56 13.33
N ARG A 221 12.09 -16.02 14.13
CA ARG A 221 13.48 -15.51 14.14
C ARG A 221 14.21 -15.77 12.82
N SER A 222 13.81 -16.81 12.08
CA SER A 222 14.34 -17.13 10.76
C SER A 222 14.12 -16.05 9.70
N LEU A 223 13.17 -15.14 9.89
CA LEU A 223 13.02 -13.97 9.01
C LEU A 223 14.29 -13.10 8.94
N SER A 224 15.18 -13.18 9.95
CA SER A 224 16.48 -12.49 9.92
C SER A 224 17.41 -12.96 8.78
N SER A 225 17.16 -14.15 8.23
CA SER A 225 17.90 -14.69 7.09
C SER A 225 17.37 -14.22 5.74
N CYS A 226 16.19 -13.59 5.71
CA CYS A 226 15.57 -13.09 4.47
C CYS A 226 16.18 -11.74 4.06
N THR A 227 17.44 -11.72 3.62
CA THR A 227 18.20 -10.48 3.33
C THR A 227 17.60 -9.62 2.22
N MET A 228 16.73 -10.19 1.39
CA MET A 228 16.01 -9.48 0.33
C MET A 228 14.70 -8.85 0.81
N LEU A 229 14.28 -9.08 2.08
CA LEU A 229 13.00 -8.61 2.60
C LEU A 229 12.96 -7.09 2.66
N GLU A 230 11.94 -6.53 1.99
CA GLU A 230 11.70 -5.09 1.89
C GLU A 230 10.47 -4.67 2.70
N ILE A 231 9.47 -5.55 2.80
CA ILE A 231 8.17 -5.25 3.38
C ILE A 231 7.69 -6.41 4.24
N LEU A 232 7.39 -6.10 5.50
CA LEU A 232 6.84 -7.03 6.46
C LEU A 232 5.59 -6.43 7.12
N LEU A 233 4.42 -6.97 6.77
CA LEU A 233 3.13 -6.53 7.30
C LEU A 233 2.51 -7.65 8.14
N LEU A 234 2.53 -7.49 9.46
CA LEU A 234 2.01 -8.42 10.45
C LEU A 234 0.77 -7.86 11.18
N GLY A 235 0.31 -6.68 10.80
CA GLY A 235 -0.73 -5.93 11.51
C GLY A 235 -2.07 -6.67 11.62
N ASN A 236 -2.86 -6.31 12.64
CA ASN A 236 -4.21 -6.88 12.85
C ASN A 236 -4.19 -8.42 12.96
N ASN A 237 -3.43 -8.93 13.93
CA ASN A 237 -3.28 -10.33 14.28
C ASN A 237 -3.30 -10.50 15.81
N ARG A 238 -2.84 -11.65 16.30
CA ARG A 238 -2.72 -11.97 17.73
C ARG A 238 -1.28 -12.28 18.14
N PHE A 239 -0.29 -11.74 17.42
CA PHE A 239 1.12 -11.90 17.79
C PHE A 239 1.35 -11.36 19.20
N TYR A 240 2.13 -12.10 19.98
CA TYR A 240 2.51 -11.72 21.34
C TYR A 240 4.03 -11.91 21.50
N ASP A 241 4.78 -10.82 21.38
CA ASP A 241 6.24 -10.82 21.39
C ASP A 241 6.76 -9.47 21.89
N ILE A 242 8.06 -9.36 22.08
CA ILE A 242 8.77 -8.10 22.24
C ILE A 242 9.05 -7.48 20.85
N PHE A 243 9.47 -6.22 20.82
CA PHE A 243 9.87 -5.58 19.57
C PHE A 243 10.98 -6.39 18.88
N PRO A 244 10.80 -6.78 17.60
CA PRO A 244 11.76 -7.63 16.89
C PRO A 244 12.98 -6.83 16.40
N SER A 245 13.83 -6.33 17.31
CA SER A 245 15.02 -5.51 17.04
C SER A 245 16.00 -6.19 16.08
N TRP A 246 16.03 -7.52 16.07
CA TRP A 246 16.85 -8.34 15.18
C TRP A 246 16.49 -8.18 13.69
N LEU A 247 15.26 -7.76 13.35
CA LEU A 247 14.90 -7.38 11.97
C LEU A 247 15.69 -6.17 11.46
N GLY A 248 16.25 -5.38 12.37
CA GLY A 248 17.08 -4.24 12.02
C GLY A 248 18.37 -4.58 11.25
N LYS A 249 18.79 -5.86 11.26
CA LYS A 249 19.90 -6.37 10.44
C LYS A 249 19.56 -6.54 8.97
N LEU A 250 18.28 -6.51 8.62
CA LEU A 250 17.83 -6.69 7.23
C LEU A 250 18.20 -5.47 6.38
N PRO A 251 19.08 -5.63 5.37
CA PRO A 251 19.66 -4.48 4.67
C PRO A 251 18.69 -3.76 3.73
N ARG A 252 17.54 -4.37 3.43
CA ARG A 252 16.55 -3.86 2.48
C ARG A 252 15.20 -3.52 3.09
N LEU A 253 14.99 -3.77 4.38
CA LEU A 253 13.69 -3.56 5.03
C LEU A 253 13.32 -2.08 5.03
N ARG A 254 12.23 -1.75 4.35
CA ARG A 254 11.69 -0.39 4.16
C ARG A 254 10.40 -0.16 4.93
N VAL A 255 9.56 -1.19 5.03
CA VAL A 255 8.24 -1.10 5.67
C VAL A 255 8.10 -2.20 6.71
N LEU A 256 7.79 -1.81 7.94
CA LEU A 256 7.48 -2.71 9.04
C LEU A 256 6.16 -2.27 9.70
N SER A 257 5.12 -3.12 9.62
CA SER A 257 3.87 -2.91 10.35
C SER A 257 3.61 -4.05 11.32
N LEU A 258 3.51 -3.70 12.59
CA LEU A 258 3.16 -4.58 13.71
C LEU A 258 1.83 -4.16 14.36
N GLN A 259 1.09 -3.20 13.77
CA GLN A 259 -0.08 -2.56 14.36
C GLN A 259 -1.12 -3.58 14.84
N SER A 260 -1.88 -3.21 15.86
CA SER A 260 -3.03 -4.00 16.35
C SER A 260 -2.67 -5.46 16.63
N ASN A 261 -1.76 -5.67 17.57
CA ASN A 261 -1.29 -6.96 18.06
C ASN A 261 -1.10 -6.92 19.59
N GLY A 262 -0.45 -7.94 20.15
CA GLY A 262 -0.09 -8.03 21.57
C GLY A 262 1.40 -7.76 21.83
N PHE A 263 2.11 -7.02 21.00
CA PHE A 263 3.52 -6.69 21.25
C PHE A 263 3.65 -5.86 22.53
N HIS A 264 4.69 -6.14 23.33
CA HIS A 264 4.81 -5.59 24.68
C HIS A 264 6.25 -5.25 25.06
N SER A 265 6.43 -4.77 26.29
CA SER A 265 7.73 -4.37 26.85
C SER A 265 8.32 -3.13 26.19
N THR A 266 9.52 -2.79 26.55
CA THR A 266 10.24 -1.63 25.98
C THR A 266 10.84 -1.97 24.63
N ILE A 267 10.91 -0.99 23.72
CA ILE A 267 11.71 -1.10 22.50
C ILE A 267 13.17 -0.89 22.93
N GLY A 268 13.94 -1.97 22.96
CA GLY A 268 15.33 -1.96 23.38
C GLY A 268 16.25 -1.13 22.47
N LYS A 269 17.51 -1.02 22.85
CA LYS A 269 18.51 -0.30 22.03
C LYS A 269 18.82 -1.05 20.74
N PRO A 270 19.19 -0.33 19.64
CA PRO A 270 19.66 -0.96 18.43
C PRO A 270 20.96 -1.74 18.68
N GLU A 271 21.09 -2.91 18.07
CA GLU A 271 22.29 -3.73 18.17
C GLU A 271 23.50 -3.13 17.42
N SER A 272 23.26 -2.24 16.46
CA SER A 272 24.27 -1.53 15.69
C SER A 272 23.75 -0.18 15.19
N SER A 273 24.66 0.69 14.76
CA SER A 273 24.32 2.00 14.15
C SER A 273 23.63 1.88 12.79
N LEU A 274 23.64 0.70 12.17
CA LEU A 274 23.01 0.43 10.88
C LEU A 274 21.66 -0.30 11.01
N ASN A 275 21.15 -0.50 12.24
CA ASN A 275 19.86 -1.14 12.44
C ASN A 275 18.73 -0.35 11.77
N PHE A 276 17.96 -1.03 10.93
CA PHE A 276 16.84 -0.44 10.18
C PHE A 276 17.27 0.75 9.27
N ALA A 277 18.47 0.70 8.70
CA ALA A 277 19.04 1.81 7.93
C ALA A 277 18.18 2.25 6.72
N LYS A 278 17.43 1.31 6.12
CA LYS A 278 16.55 1.56 4.97
C LYS A 278 15.09 1.78 5.34
N LEU A 279 14.74 1.70 6.63
CA LEU A 279 13.36 1.83 7.09
C LEU A 279 12.81 3.22 6.74
N GLN A 280 11.63 3.23 6.13
CA GLN A 280 10.89 4.42 5.75
C GLN A 280 9.53 4.50 6.48
N ILE A 281 8.89 3.34 6.67
CA ILE A 281 7.59 3.28 7.35
C ILE A 281 7.69 2.28 8.50
N ILE A 282 7.34 2.75 9.69
CA ILE A 282 7.15 1.91 10.86
C ILE A 282 5.80 2.21 11.50
N ASP A 283 4.99 1.17 11.67
CA ASP A 283 3.73 1.25 12.39
C ASP A 283 3.70 0.17 13.47
N VAL A 284 3.77 0.59 14.73
CA VAL A 284 3.63 -0.27 15.91
C VAL A 284 2.42 0.13 16.75
N SER A 285 1.49 0.86 16.16
CA SER A 285 0.30 1.37 16.83
C SER A 285 -0.61 0.26 17.37
N PHE A 286 -1.45 0.60 18.33
CA PHE A 286 -2.40 -0.34 18.94
C PHE A 286 -1.73 -1.62 19.47
N ASN A 287 -0.73 -1.43 20.34
CA ASN A 287 0.00 -2.51 21.01
C ASN A 287 0.13 -2.22 22.51
N ASN A 288 0.99 -2.96 23.19
CA ASN A 288 1.20 -2.84 24.64
C ASN A 288 2.66 -2.44 24.96
N PHE A 289 3.33 -1.71 24.06
CA PHE A 289 4.68 -1.22 24.30
C PHE A 289 4.72 -0.23 25.45
N THR A 290 5.81 -0.26 26.23
CA THR A 290 6.01 0.56 27.44
C THR A 290 7.37 1.26 27.43
N GLY A 291 7.62 2.13 28.41
CA GLY A 291 8.86 2.86 28.57
C GLY A 291 9.02 4.01 27.55
N LYS A 292 10.23 4.49 27.39
CA LYS A 292 10.51 5.67 26.55
C LYS A 292 10.38 5.38 25.06
N LEU A 293 10.08 6.42 24.29
CA LEU A 293 10.17 6.36 22.83
C LEU A 293 11.58 5.89 22.39
N PRO A 294 11.71 5.18 21.25
CA PRO A 294 12.96 4.52 20.86
C PRO A 294 13.99 5.49 20.24
N TYR A 295 14.49 6.46 21.00
CA TYR A 295 15.38 7.53 20.53
C TYR A 295 16.68 7.05 19.94
N GLU A 296 17.25 5.97 20.48
CA GLU A 296 18.47 5.37 19.96
C GLU A 296 18.26 4.79 18.55
N HIS A 297 17.05 4.27 18.26
CA HIS A 297 16.67 3.83 16.92
C HIS A 297 16.53 5.01 15.96
N PHE A 298 16.03 6.18 16.39
CA PHE A 298 15.96 7.38 15.53
C PHE A 298 17.33 7.79 15.00
N GLN A 299 18.40 7.48 15.74
CA GLN A 299 19.77 7.70 15.27
C GLN A 299 20.22 6.71 14.20
N SER A 300 19.65 5.52 14.14
CA SER A 300 20.00 4.48 13.16
C SER A 300 19.13 4.51 11.89
N TRP A 301 17.94 5.13 11.92
CA TRP A 301 17.00 5.20 10.79
C TRP A 301 17.46 6.22 9.74
N THR A 302 18.54 5.88 9.02
CA THR A 302 19.22 6.83 8.12
C THR A 302 18.35 7.27 6.93
N SER A 303 17.49 6.40 6.40
CA SER A 303 16.57 6.76 5.32
C SER A 303 15.52 7.81 5.72
N MET A 304 15.18 7.90 7.01
CA MET A 304 14.22 8.90 7.51
C MET A 304 14.86 10.28 7.74
N LYS A 305 16.22 10.37 7.73
CA LYS A 305 16.94 11.63 7.97
C LYS A 305 17.11 12.49 6.73
N VAL A 306 16.90 11.93 5.56
CA VAL A 306 17.14 12.60 4.28
C VAL A 306 15.84 13.08 3.70
N ALA A 307 15.69 14.41 3.57
CA ALA A 307 14.62 15.01 2.78
C ALA A 307 14.90 14.74 1.29
N ASN A 308 14.17 13.81 0.69
CA ASN A 308 14.38 13.39 -0.71
C ASN A 308 13.41 14.12 -1.65
N LEU A 309 13.74 15.36 -2.00
CA LEU A 309 12.99 16.18 -2.96
C LEU A 309 13.51 16.01 -4.41
N THR A 310 13.68 14.78 -4.91
CA THR A 310 13.91 14.62 -6.36
C THR A 310 12.57 14.38 -7.04
N PHE A 311 12.26 15.24 -8.03
CA PHE A 311 11.01 15.22 -8.82
C PHE A 311 10.71 13.83 -9.43
N ASP A 312 11.72 13.04 -9.73
CA ASP A 312 11.58 11.69 -10.27
C ASP A 312 11.01 10.68 -9.26
N ARG A 313 11.20 10.90 -7.96
CA ARG A 313 10.63 10.03 -6.90
C ARG A 313 9.19 10.39 -6.52
N TYR A 314 8.75 11.60 -6.83
CA TYR A 314 7.40 12.06 -6.47
C TYR A 314 6.28 11.25 -7.14
N ASN A 315 6.57 10.67 -8.31
CA ASN A 315 5.64 9.84 -9.08
C ASN A 315 5.94 8.34 -9.00
N ALA A 316 6.96 7.94 -8.23
CA ALA A 316 7.31 6.54 -8.06
C ALA A 316 6.55 5.93 -6.88
N TYR A 317 6.11 4.68 -7.06
CA TYR A 317 5.48 3.89 -6.02
C TYR A 317 6.40 2.76 -5.58
N MET A 318 6.31 2.40 -4.31
CA MET A 318 6.96 1.20 -3.82
C MET A 318 6.32 -0.02 -4.48
N VAL A 319 7.05 -0.68 -5.35
CA VAL A 319 6.59 -1.89 -6.06
C VAL A 319 7.61 -3.01 -5.92
N ALA A 320 7.14 -4.23 -5.72
CA ALA A 320 7.96 -5.40 -5.87
C ALA A 320 7.83 -5.90 -7.31
N VAL A 321 8.88 -5.77 -8.09
CA VAL A 321 8.91 -6.25 -9.48
C VAL A 321 9.23 -7.74 -9.48
N THR A 322 8.34 -8.54 -10.05
CA THR A 322 8.58 -9.95 -10.33
C THR A 322 8.65 -10.13 -11.84
N SER A 323 9.84 -10.41 -12.37
CA SER A 323 9.99 -10.81 -13.77
C SER A 323 9.97 -12.33 -13.85
N THR A 324 9.03 -12.89 -14.56
CA THR A 324 9.12 -14.30 -14.98
C THR A 324 9.76 -14.31 -16.36
N PRO A 325 10.96 -14.88 -16.52
CA PRO A 325 11.56 -15.05 -17.83
C PRO A 325 10.74 -16.11 -18.59
N SER A 326 9.84 -15.65 -19.44
CA SER A 326 9.25 -16.50 -20.46
C SER A 326 9.88 -16.12 -21.80
N PRO A 327 10.31 -17.07 -22.63
CA PRO A 327 10.83 -16.76 -23.97
C PRO A 327 9.78 -16.12 -24.88
N TYR A 328 8.51 -16.16 -24.48
CA TYR A 328 7.39 -15.64 -25.26
C TYR A 328 6.82 -14.32 -24.73
N PHE A 329 7.01 -14.01 -23.44
CA PHE A 329 6.42 -12.81 -22.80
C PHE A 329 7.26 -12.37 -21.60
N SER A 330 7.52 -11.09 -21.49
CA SER A 330 7.99 -10.47 -20.25
C SER A 330 6.79 -9.86 -19.53
N PHE A 331 6.29 -10.52 -18.51
CA PHE A 331 5.35 -9.89 -17.59
C PHE A 331 6.15 -9.15 -16.51
N ASN A 332 6.23 -7.84 -16.62
CA ASN A 332 6.57 -7.00 -15.49
C ASN A 332 5.31 -6.87 -14.63
N ASN A 333 5.10 -7.81 -13.75
CA ASN A 333 4.03 -7.70 -12.76
C ASN A 333 4.53 -6.87 -11.59
N ASP A 334 4.31 -5.57 -11.68
CA ASP A 334 4.51 -4.68 -10.55
C ASP A 334 3.48 -5.03 -9.47
N PHE A 335 3.94 -5.53 -8.33
CA PHE A 335 3.10 -5.73 -7.17
C PHE A 335 3.06 -4.44 -6.35
N SER A 336 1.91 -3.77 -6.36
CA SER A 336 1.60 -2.69 -5.42
C SER A 336 0.98 -3.31 -4.17
N TYR A 337 1.53 -3.03 -3.01
CA TYR A 337 0.96 -3.47 -1.74
C TYR A 337 0.14 -2.36 -1.12
N THR A 338 -0.87 -2.80 -0.37
CA THR A 338 -1.74 -1.91 0.38
C THR A 338 -1.22 -1.78 1.81
N LEU A 339 -1.27 -0.58 2.35
CA LEU A 339 -0.96 -0.32 3.76
C LEU A 339 -2.08 0.54 4.34
N GLU A 340 -2.67 0.10 5.45
CA GLU A 340 -3.57 0.93 6.23
C GLU A 340 -2.78 1.65 7.33
N MET A 341 -2.86 2.96 7.34
CA MET A 341 -2.26 3.79 8.38
C MET A 341 -3.22 4.90 8.80
N THR A 342 -3.11 5.32 10.06
CA THR A 342 -3.81 6.52 10.52
C THR A 342 -3.07 7.74 10.00
N ASN A 343 -3.62 8.41 9.00
CA ASN A 343 -3.11 9.67 8.49
C ASN A 343 -4.20 10.73 8.58
N LYS A 344 -3.83 11.92 9.05
CA LYS A 344 -4.76 13.06 9.20
C LYS A 344 -5.97 12.73 10.10
N GLY A 345 -5.75 11.91 11.15
CA GLY A 345 -6.80 11.47 12.08
C GLY A 345 -7.79 10.46 11.50
N ILE A 346 -7.60 10.02 10.28
CA ILE A 346 -8.47 9.06 9.57
C ILE A 346 -7.65 7.83 9.20
N LYS A 347 -8.21 6.64 9.43
CA LYS A 347 -7.65 5.41 8.89
C LYS A 347 -7.76 5.44 7.36
N THR A 348 -6.61 5.49 6.72
CA THR A 348 -6.50 5.61 5.26
C THR A 348 -5.85 4.36 4.70
N LEU A 349 -6.52 3.72 3.74
CA LEU A 349 -5.96 2.62 2.98
C LEU A 349 -5.16 3.18 1.79
N TYR A 350 -3.86 3.07 1.86
CA TYR A 350 -2.96 3.38 0.75
C TYR A 350 -2.95 2.18 -0.21
N GLN A 351 -3.63 2.28 -1.33
CA GLN A 351 -3.63 1.24 -2.37
C GLN A 351 -2.28 1.14 -3.09
N LYS A 352 -1.52 2.22 -3.08
CA LYS A 352 -0.15 2.31 -3.58
C LYS A 352 0.64 3.23 -2.66
N ILE A 353 1.75 2.76 -2.13
CA ILE A 353 2.61 3.56 -1.26
C ILE A 353 3.61 4.32 -2.14
N GLN A 354 3.64 5.64 -1.98
CA GLN A 354 4.63 6.49 -2.67
C GLN A 354 6.05 6.15 -2.19
N ASP A 355 7.00 6.09 -3.11
CA ASP A 355 8.38 5.66 -2.81
C ASP A 355 9.11 6.59 -1.83
N HIS A 356 8.68 7.84 -1.75
CA HIS A 356 9.24 8.85 -0.85
C HIS A 356 8.54 8.93 0.52
N LEU A 357 7.39 8.27 0.71
CA LEU A 357 6.65 8.35 1.97
C LEU A 357 7.48 7.83 3.14
N VAL A 358 7.64 8.67 4.16
CA VAL A 358 8.30 8.33 5.42
C VAL A 358 7.31 8.58 6.56
N ALA A 359 7.05 7.53 7.35
CA ALA A 359 6.02 7.59 8.37
C ALA A 359 6.39 6.81 9.64
N ILE A 360 6.05 7.37 10.78
CA ILE A 360 6.17 6.76 12.11
C ILE A 360 4.81 6.82 12.79
N ASP A 361 4.24 5.64 13.11
CA ASP A 361 3.06 5.52 13.96
C ASP A 361 3.38 4.66 15.20
N LEU A 362 3.44 5.30 16.35
CA LEU A 362 3.65 4.69 17.67
C LEU A 362 2.41 4.88 18.57
N SER A 363 1.28 5.28 18.00
CA SER A 363 0.07 5.63 18.73
C SER A 363 -0.56 4.45 19.46
N SER A 364 -1.43 4.74 20.42
CA SER A 364 -2.20 3.73 21.13
C SER A 364 -1.32 2.63 21.75
N ASN A 365 -0.37 3.06 22.57
CA ASN A 365 0.56 2.25 23.36
C ASN A 365 0.64 2.79 24.80
N LYS A 366 1.66 2.42 25.53
CA LYS A 366 1.94 2.90 26.89
C LYS A 366 3.32 3.54 27.00
N PHE A 367 3.77 4.20 25.94
CA PHE A 367 5.04 4.96 25.97
C PHE A 367 4.95 6.10 26.98
N ASP A 368 6.02 6.30 27.74
CA ASP A 368 6.14 7.29 28.82
C ASP A 368 7.37 8.21 28.64
N GLY A 369 7.53 9.15 29.58
CA GLY A 369 8.63 10.10 29.56
C GLY A 369 8.46 11.21 28.54
N GLU A 370 9.52 11.97 28.31
CA GLU A 370 9.52 13.15 27.48
C GLU A 370 9.84 12.82 26.00
N ILE A 371 9.38 13.68 25.08
CA ILE A 371 9.75 13.60 23.67
C ILE A 371 11.12 14.25 23.49
N SER A 372 12.12 13.47 23.08
CA SER A 372 13.50 13.95 22.90
C SER A 372 13.66 14.83 21.67
N GLU A 373 14.50 15.87 21.77
CA GLU A 373 14.93 16.74 20.66
C GLU A 373 15.57 15.96 19.48
N VAL A 374 16.04 14.74 19.71
CA VAL A 374 16.60 13.87 18.66
C VAL A 374 15.63 13.57 17.53
N ILE A 375 14.31 13.63 17.79
CA ILE A 375 13.27 13.40 16.78
C ILE A 375 13.37 14.39 15.61
N GLY A 376 13.82 15.62 15.86
CA GLY A 376 14.04 16.65 14.84
C GLY A 376 15.15 16.30 13.81
N ASN A 377 15.89 15.21 14.01
CA ASN A 377 16.87 14.73 13.02
C ASN A 377 16.23 13.95 11.87
N LEU A 378 14.97 13.55 11.98
CA LEU A 378 14.27 12.74 10.99
C LEU A 378 13.65 13.63 9.88
N LYS A 379 14.47 14.43 9.21
CA LYS A 379 14.06 15.50 8.29
C LYS A 379 13.19 15.07 7.12
N GLY A 380 13.24 13.80 6.72
CA GLY A 380 12.41 13.24 5.65
C GLY A 380 11.01 12.79 6.10
N LEU A 381 10.64 13.02 7.37
CA LEU A 381 9.39 12.51 7.92
C LEU A 381 8.18 13.30 7.41
N HIS A 382 7.17 12.57 6.89
CA HIS A 382 5.90 13.13 6.42
C HIS A 382 4.77 12.95 7.45
N LEU A 383 4.81 11.85 8.21
CA LEU A 383 3.81 11.53 9.22
C LEU A 383 4.46 11.12 10.53
N LEU A 384 4.05 11.78 11.63
CA LEU A 384 4.40 11.41 13.00
C LEU A 384 3.14 11.34 13.85
N ASN A 385 2.81 10.13 14.28
CA ASN A 385 1.71 9.87 15.20
C ASN A 385 2.21 9.17 16.45
N ILE A 386 2.13 9.84 17.60
CA ILE A 386 2.43 9.29 18.92
C ILE A 386 1.25 9.51 19.88
N SER A 387 0.06 9.68 19.35
CA SER A 387 -1.16 9.92 20.10
C SER A 387 -1.53 8.74 21.01
N ASN A 388 -2.40 8.98 21.97
CA ASN A 388 -2.92 7.97 22.89
C ASN A 388 -1.80 7.14 23.56
N ASN A 389 -0.93 7.85 24.30
CA ASN A 389 0.15 7.32 25.11
C ASN A 389 0.14 8.00 26.51
N ILE A 390 1.18 7.84 27.29
CA ILE A 390 1.33 8.51 28.58
C ILE A 390 2.56 9.44 28.62
N LEU A 391 2.90 10.03 27.46
CA LEU A 391 4.05 10.93 27.29
C LEU A 391 3.86 12.22 28.11
N THR A 392 4.95 12.72 28.66
CA THR A 392 5.00 13.90 29.53
C THR A 392 5.99 14.93 29.00
N GLY A 393 6.11 16.07 29.71
CA GLY A 393 7.07 17.12 29.36
C GLY A 393 6.65 17.99 28.17
N PRO A 394 7.54 18.85 27.68
CA PRO A 394 7.24 19.80 26.62
C PRO A 394 7.27 19.17 25.22
N ILE A 395 6.60 19.81 24.29
CA ILE A 395 6.77 19.56 22.86
C ILE A 395 8.15 20.10 22.44
N PRO A 396 9.04 19.28 21.84
CA PRO A 396 10.40 19.74 21.50
C PRO A 396 10.39 20.75 20.35
N SER A 397 11.20 21.81 20.50
CA SER A 397 11.33 22.84 19.47
C SER A 397 12.02 22.34 18.20
N SER A 398 12.87 21.32 18.29
CA SER A 398 13.59 20.70 17.16
C SER A 398 12.67 20.09 16.09
N LEU A 399 11.38 19.90 16.40
CA LEU A 399 10.39 19.49 15.40
C LEU A 399 10.30 20.49 14.23
N GLU A 400 10.72 21.75 14.40
CA GLU A 400 10.82 22.73 13.30
C GLU A 400 11.67 22.25 12.12
N ASN A 401 12.60 21.33 12.38
CA ASN A 401 13.51 20.77 11.37
C ASN A 401 12.82 19.73 10.45
N LEU A 402 11.62 19.26 10.79
CA LEU A 402 10.86 18.28 10.02
C LEU A 402 10.09 18.96 8.86
N THR A 403 10.81 19.61 7.97
CA THR A 403 10.22 20.49 6.94
C THR A 403 9.26 19.80 5.98
N GLU A 404 9.39 18.49 5.81
CA GLU A 404 8.50 17.66 4.96
C GLU A 404 7.23 17.19 5.69
N LEU A 405 7.08 17.52 6.99
CA LEU A 405 6.00 16.98 7.81
C LEU A 405 4.63 17.51 7.39
N GLU A 406 3.73 16.59 7.04
CA GLU A 406 2.35 16.86 6.64
C GLU A 406 1.33 16.57 7.76
N SER A 407 1.64 15.62 8.64
CA SER A 407 0.73 15.18 9.71
C SER A 407 1.47 14.98 11.02
N LEU A 408 1.00 15.65 12.07
CA LEU A 408 1.53 15.58 13.43
C LEU A 408 0.39 15.37 14.42
N ASP A 409 0.35 14.19 15.06
CA ASP A 409 -0.64 13.86 16.09
C ASP A 409 0.01 13.47 17.41
N PHE A 410 -0.16 14.32 18.43
CA PHE A 410 0.29 14.15 19.80
C PHE A 410 -0.89 14.09 20.80
N SER A 411 -2.11 13.97 20.28
CA SER A 411 -3.31 13.98 21.11
C SER A 411 -3.33 12.86 22.16
N GLN A 412 -4.14 13.03 23.19
CA GLN A 412 -4.34 12.03 24.23
C GLN A 412 -3.02 11.57 24.89
N ASN A 413 -2.30 12.54 25.46
CA ASN A 413 -1.07 12.36 26.23
C ASN A 413 -1.10 13.21 27.50
N LYS A 414 0.03 13.33 28.19
CA LYS A 414 0.21 14.18 29.37
C LYS A 414 1.24 15.31 29.11
N LEU A 415 1.36 15.74 27.87
CA LEU A 415 2.31 16.79 27.47
C LEU A 415 1.96 18.12 28.16
N SER A 416 2.96 18.89 28.52
CA SER A 416 2.83 20.15 29.27
C SER A 416 3.70 21.25 28.67
N GLY A 417 3.62 22.46 29.23
CA GLY A 417 4.32 23.61 28.68
C GLY A 417 3.59 24.24 27.49
N GLU A 418 4.25 25.08 26.74
CA GLU A 418 3.69 25.81 25.61
C GLU A 418 3.88 25.07 24.30
N ILE A 419 3.05 25.38 23.30
CA ILE A 419 3.27 24.94 21.93
C ILE A 419 4.41 25.79 21.35
N PRO A 420 5.56 25.20 20.95
CA PRO A 420 6.70 25.97 20.48
C PRO A 420 6.36 26.81 19.24
N PRO A 421 6.59 28.12 19.24
CA PRO A 421 6.33 28.98 18.08
C PRO A 421 7.21 28.61 16.87
N GLN A 422 8.31 27.89 17.08
CA GLN A 422 9.16 27.35 16.03
C GLN A 422 8.41 26.44 15.05
N LEU A 423 7.35 25.76 15.51
CA LEU A 423 6.52 24.89 14.66
C LEU A 423 5.82 25.65 13.50
N LEU A 424 5.78 26.97 13.55
CA LEU A 424 5.34 27.79 12.41
C LEU A 424 6.23 27.61 11.16
N GLN A 425 7.42 27.05 11.29
CA GLN A 425 8.29 26.73 10.13
C GLN A 425 7.80 25.51 9.31
N LEU A 426 6.93 24.67 9.87
CA LEU A 426 6.38 23.48 9.20
C LEU A 426 5.32 23.90 8.16
N THR A 427 5.77 24.31 6.98
CA THR A 427 4.89 24.89 5.95
C THR A 427 4.03 23.89 5.21
N PHE A 428 4.39 22.60 5.23
CA PHE A 428 3.61 21.50 4.64
C PHE A 428 2.62 20.87 5.62
N LEU A 429 2.63 21.27 6.90
CA LEU A 429 1.79 20.68 7.93
C LEU A 429 0.31 20.93 7.64
N ALA A 430 -0.40 19.90 7.22
CA ALA A 430 -1.82 19.92 6.91
C ALA A 430 -2.69 19.51 8.11
N ILE A 431 -2.16 18.69 9.00
CA ILE A 431 -2.83 18.23 10.22
C ILE A 431 -1.91 18.41 11.41
N PHE A 432 -2.45 19.08 12.43
CA PHE A 432 -1.83 19.22 13.74
C PHE A 432 -2.88 18.91 14.81
N ASN A 433 -2.58 17.97 15.69
CA ASN A 433 -3.48 17.60 16.78
C ASN A 433 -2.71 17.42 18.09
N VAL A 434 -3.04 18.25 19.06
CA VAL A 434 -2.49 18.18 20.43
C VAL A 434 -3.61 18.10 21.47
N SER A 435 -4.82 17.73 21.05
CA SER A 435 -5.98 17.66 21.93
C SER A 435 -5.76 16.70 23.10
N ASN A 436 -6.45 16.94 24.22
CA ASN A 436 -6.38 16.10 25.41
C ASN A 436 -4.95 15.93 25.95
N ASN A 437 -4.32 17.05 26.32
CA ASN A 437 -3.03 17.16 26.98
C ASN A 437 -3.10 18.17 28.14
N HIS A 438 -1.98 18.55 28.70
CA HIS A 438 -1.86 19.57 29.76
C HIS A 438 -1.12 20.82 29.28
N LEU A 439 -1.21 21.14 28.01
CA LEU A 439 -0.54 22.28 27.40
C LEU A 439 -1.12 23.61 27.92
N THR A 440 -0.27 24.63 27.94
CA THR A 440 -0.57 25.96 28.46
C THR A 440 -0.09 27.05 27.53
N GLY A 441 -0.46 28.29 27.80
CA GLY A 441 0.02 29.46 27.05
C GLY A 441 -0.74 29.72 25.73
N PRO A 442 -0.24 30.64 24.93
CA PRO A 442 -0.89 31.05 23.68
C PRO A 442 -0.68 30.04 22.56
N ILE A 443 -1.72 29.79 21.76
CA ILE A 443 -1.58 29.06 20.51
C ILE A 443 -0.81 29.93 19.52
N PRO A 444 0.29 29.41 18.90
CA PRO A 444 1.03 30.17 17.88
C PRO A 444 0.12 30.56 16.72
N GLN A 445 0.27 31.78 16.23
CA GLN A 445 -0.58 32.37 15.19
C GLN A 445 0.21 32.58 13.90
N GLY A 446 -0.43 32.31 12.77
CA GLY A 446 0.14 32.55 11.45
C GLY A 446 0.40 31.26 10.67
N ARG A 447 0.67 31.38 9.38
CA ARG A 447 0.90 30.28 8.43
C ARG A 447 -0.19 29.19 8.56
N GLN A 448 0.18 27.90 8.55
CA GLN A 448 -0.74 26.76 8.66
C GLN A 448 -1.50 26.73 9.98
N PHE A 449 -0.93 27.24 11.08
CA PHE A 449 -1.59 27.23 12.40
C PHE A 449 -2.90 28.03 12.41
N SER A 450 -3.07 28.99 11.49
CA SER A 450 -4.33 29.70 11.31
C SER A 450 -5.45 28.89 10.65
N THR A 451 -5.13 27.71 10.12
CA THR A 451 -6.10 26.83 9.43
C THR A 451 -6.58 25.67 10.30
N PHE A 452 -5.89 25.37 11.40
CA PHE A 452 -6.28 24.26 12.27
C PHE A 452 -7.51 24.63 13.10
N GLU A 453 -8.42 23.67 13.20
CA GLU A 453 -9.68 23.86 13.89
C GLU A 453 -9.54 23.73 15.41
N ASN A 454 -10.56 24.18 16.11
CA ASN A 454 -10.67 24.10 17.57
C ASN A 454 -10.42 22.68 18.10
N ASN A 455 -10.88 21.63 17.40
CA ASN A 455 -10.75 20.23 17.78
C ASN A 455 -9.28 19.80 17.98
N SER A 456 -8.35 20.41 17.26
CA SER A 456 -6.91 20.14 17.37
C SER A 456 -6.33 20.48 18.75
N TYR A 457 -7.00 21.33 19.53
CA TYR A 457 -6.50 21.90 20.78
C TYR A 457 -7.36 21.58 22.00
N LEU A 458 -8.57 21.02 21.80
CA LEU A 458 -9.52 20.71 22.88
C LEU A 458 -8.89 19.85 23.96
N GLY A 459 -9.41 19.95 25.19
CA GLY A 459 -8.91 19.16 26.32
C GLY A 459 -7.62 19.69 26.95
N ASN A 460 -7.09 20.85 26.51
CA ASN A 460 -5.97 21.56 27.13
C ASN A 460 -6.49 22.79 27.88
N THR A 461 -6.75 22.67 29.16
CA THR A 461 -7.34 23.73 29.98
C THR A 461 -6.47 24.97 30.08
N GLY A 462 -5.16 24.87 29.87
CA GLY A 462 -4.17 25.93 29.95
C GLY A 462 -3.98 26.74 28.68
N LEU A 463 -4.39 26.23 27.51
CA LEU A 463 -4.24 26.91 26.21
C LEU A 463 -5.22 28.08 26.09
N CYS A 464 -4.81 29.12 25.33
CA CYS A 464 -5.60 30.28 25.01
C CYS A 464 -5.29 30.84 23.61
N GLY A 465 -6.13 31.75 23.13
CA GLY A 465 -6.01 32.35 21.79
C GLY A 465 -6.75 31.57 20.70
N MET A 466 -6.82 32.15 19.51
CA MET A 466 -7.52 31.53 18.37
C MET A 466 -6.92 30.15 18.05
N PRO A 467 -7.72 29.15 17.66
CA PRO A 467 -9.18 29.18 17.41
C PRO A 467 -10.04 29.00 18.68
N LEU A 468 -9.42 28.84 19.86
CA LEU A 468 -10.16 28.68 21.12
C LEU A 468 -10.88 30.00 21.49
N THR A 469 -12.04 29.89 22.16
CA THR A 469 -12.80 31.02 22.68
C THR A 469 -12.14 31.69 23.88
N LYS A 470 -11.22 30.97 24.57
CA LYS A 470 -10.50 31.45 25.75
C LYS A 470 -9.43 32.46 25.34
N LYS A 471 -9.62 33.70 25.73
CA LYS A 471 -8.62 34.77 25.54
C LYS A 471 -7.41 34.57 26.46
N CYS A 472 -6.21 34.83 25.95
CA CYS A 472 -5.01 34.87 26.79
C CYS A 472 -5.08 36.09 27.73
N LYS A 473 -4.72 35.89 29.01
CA LYS A 473 -4.54 36.99 29.94
C LYS A 473 -3.31 37.77 29.47
N ILE A 474 -3.51 39.04 29.13
CA ILE A 474 -2.40 39.97 28.87
C ILE A 474 -1.72 40.16 30.23
N SER A 475 -0.47 39.69 30.36
CA SER A 475 0.38 40.10 31.49
C SER A 475 0.66 41.58 31.28
N GLU A 476 0.07 42.41 32.12
CA GLU A 476 0.37 43.85 32.16
C GLU A 476 1.81 44.06 32.65
N THR A 477 2.77 43.87 31.76
CA THR A 477 4.07 44.50 31.90
C THR A 477 3.89 45.95 31.44
N LEU A 478 3.90 46.83 32.40
CA LEU A 478 3.89 48.29 32.24
C LEU A 478 4.95 48.76 31.23
N THR A 479 4.54 48.97 29.99
CA THR A 479 5.27 49.80 29.04
C THR A 479 4.37 50.99 28.71
N GLN A 480 4.85 52.20 29.05
CA GLN A 480 4.22 53.46 28.75
C GLN A 480 3.89 53.58 27.25
N PRO A 481 2.75 54.20 26.90
CA PRO A 481 2.40 54.39 25.50
C PRO A 481 3.28 55.47 24.86
N PRO A 482 3.78 55.27 23.63
CA PRO A 482 4.37 56.33 22.83
C PRO A 482 3.27 57.30 22.34
N PRO A 483 3.59 58.58 22.10
CA PRO A 483 2.61 59.61 21.83
C PRO A 483 1.94 59.47 20.45
N ASN A 484 0.68 59.87 20.43
CA ASN A 484 -0.24 59.95 19.29
C ASN A 484 0.37 60.28 17.93
N SER A 485 0.18 59.39 16.94
CA SER A 485 0.13 59.79 15.54
C SER A 485 -1.24 59.43 14.95
N LYS A 486 -1.75 60.37 14.19
CA LYS A 486 -3.12 60.53 13.70
C LYS A 486 -3.67 59.34 12.93
N GLN A 487 -4.93 59.04 13.18
CA GLN A 487 -5.81 58.20 12.38
C GLN A 487 -5.81 58.58 10.89
N GLY A 488 -5.46 57.61 10.05
CA GLY A 488 -5.84 57.59 8.65
C GLY A 488 -6.66 56.33 8.41
N GLY A 489 -7.97 56.50 8.27
CA GLY A 489 -8.88 55.39 7.95
C GLY A 489 -8.60 54.85 6.54
N GLY A 490 -8.15 53.60 6.46
CA GLY A 490 -8.03 52.87 5.21
C GLY A 490 -9.05 51.75 5.18
N SER A 491 -9.97 51.81 4.22
CA SER A 491 -10.96 50.77 3.97
C SER A 491 -10.29 49.46 3.48
N ASN A 492 -10.64 48.35 4.11
CA ASN A 492 -10.17 46.99 3.78
C ASN A 492 -10.77 46.41 2.47
N PHE A 493 -10.88 47.21 1.41
CA PHE A 493 -11.22 46.70 0.09
C PHE A 493 -9.96 46.69 -0.78
N PRO A 494 -9.70 45.59 -1.55
CA PRO A 494 -8.56 45.52 -2.47
C PRO A 494 -8.61 46.70 -3.45
N SER A 495 -7.47 47.35 -3.66
CA SER A 495 -7.36 48.46 -4.61
C SER A 495 -7.55 47.94 -6.06
N LYS A 496 -7.88 48.86 -7.01
CA LYS A 496 -7.97 48.47 -8.43
C LYS A 496 -6.70 47.77 -8.96
N SER A 497 -5.54 48.12 -8.42
CA SER A 497 -4.25 47.52 -8.75
C SER A 497 -4.16 46.05 -8.27
N ASP A 498 -4.73 45.73 -7.11
CA ASP A 498 -4.71 44.37 -6.56
C ASP A 498 -5.58 43.42 -7.40
N TRP A 499 -6.72 43.90 -7.90
CA TRP A 499 -7.57 43.15 -8.83
C TRP A 499 -6.89 42.84 -10.18
N VAL A 500 -6.06 43.78 -10.68
CA VAL A 500 -5.29 43.54 -11.92
C VAL A 500 -4.26 42.43 -11.72
N VAL A 501 -3.56 42.40 -10.59
CA VAL A 501 -2.58 41.34 -10.27
C VAL A 501 -3.24 39.98 -10.09
N ILE A 502 -4.41 39.93 -9.42
CA ILE A 502 -5.18 38.68 -9.25
C ILE A 502 -5.66 38.15 -10.60
N MET A 503 -6.18 39.03 -11.48
CA MET A 503 -6.66 38.62 -12.81
C MET A 503 -5.52 38.19 -13.74
N MET A 504 -4.34 38.81 -13.68
CA MET A 504 -3.15 38.38 -14.41
C MET A 504 -2.65 37.02 -13.93
N GLY A 505 -2.65 36.76 -12.61
CA GLY A 505 -2.29 35.45 -12.02
C GLY A 505 -3.24 34.34 -12.46
N TYR A 506 -4.55 34.60 -12.45
CA TYR A 506 -5.56 33.65 -12.86
C TYR A 506 -5.48 33.34 -14.37
N GLY A 507 -5.32 34.39 -15.20
CA GLY A 507 -5.18 34.24 -16.66
C GLY A 507 -3.92 33.46 -17.07
N SER A 508 -2.77 33.75 -16.45
CA SER A 508 -1.52 33.05 -16.74
C SER A 508 -1.55 31.59 -16.25
N GLY A 509 -2.18 31.30 -15.11
CA GLY A 509 -2.37 29.94 -14.60
C GLY A 509 -3.24 29.09 -15.51
N LEU A 510 -4.31 29.65 -16.06
CA LEU A 510 -5.24 28.97 -16.95
C LEU A 510 -4.58 28.65 -18.32
N ILE A 511 -3.83 29.60 -18.88
CA ILE A 511 -3.07 29.39 -20.13
C ILE A 511 -1.99 28.33 -19.95
N ASN A 512 -1.22 28.40 -18.88
CA ASN A 512 -0.21 27.38 -18.58
C ASN A 512 -0.82 26.00 -18.34
N GLY A 513 -1.95 25.90 -17.64
CA GLY A 513 -2.66 24.65 -17.42
C GLY A 513 -3.14 24.00 -18.73
N VAL A 514 -3.70 24.77 -19.65
CA VAL A 514 -4.15 24.29 -20.96
C VAL A 514 -2.97 23.87 -21.85
N VAL A 515 -1.89 24.64 -21.86
CA VAL A 515 -0.68 24.33 -22.67
C VAL A 515 0.02 23.08 -22.14
N ILE A 516 0.14 22.91 -20.81
CA ILE A 516 0.73 21.71 -20.20
C ILE A 516 -0.18 20.50 -20.42
N GLY A 517 -1.49 20.65 -20.27
CA GLY A 517 -2.47 19.59 -20.52
C GLY A 517 -2.42 19.09 -21.97
N ASN A 518 -2.40 19.96 -22.94
CA ASN A 518 -2.27 19.60 -24.37
C ASN A 518 -0.92 18.93 -24.69
N ASN A 519 0.20 19.45 -24.16
CA ASN A 519 1.52 18.85 -24.38
C ASN A 519 1.66 17.46 -23.76
N LEU A 520 1.04 17.21 -22.61
CA LEU A 520 1.03 15.89 -21.99
C LEU A 520 0.22 14.87 -22.80
N THR A 521 -0.89 15.32 -23.40
CA THR A 521 -1.74 14.47 -24.25
C THR A 521 -1.03 14.13 -25.57
N ILE A 522 -0.38 15.11 -26.21
CA ILE A 522 0.40 14.92 -27.45
C ILE A 522 1.61 14.00 -27.19
N ARG A 523 2.36 14.19 -26.11
CA ARG A 523 3.49 13.31 -25.76
C ARG A 523 3.09 11.87 -25.44
N LYS A 524 1.89 11.66 -24.86
CA LYS A 524 1.34 10.31 -24.68
C LYS A 524 0.99 9.67 -26.02
N LEU A 525 0.40 10.43 -26.93
CA LEU A 525 0.05 9.96 -28.27
C LEU A 525 1.30 9.66 -29.12
N GLU A 526 2.33 10.50 -29.06
CA GLU A 526 3.60 10.28 -29.74
C GLU A 526 4.38 9.08 -29.20
N ARG A 527 4.37 8.84 -27.87
CA ARG A 527 4.94 7.62 -27.27
C ARG A 527 4.19 6.37 -27.69
N PHE A 528 2.86 6.46 -27.79
CA PHE A 528 2.02 5.37 -28.28
C PHE A 528 2.34 5.04 -29.73
N LEU A 529 2.43 6.05 -30.60
CA LEU A 529 2.76 5.90 -32.02
C LEU A 529 4.21 5.45 -32.27
N LYS A 530 5.19 5.89 -31.49
CA LYS A 530 6.58 5.42 -31.58
C LYS A 530 6.74 3.96 -31.17
N ASN A 531 5.95 3.46 -30.22
CA ASN A 531 5.99 2.05 -29.82
C ASN A 531 5.35 1.10 -30.83
N PHE A 532 4.54 1.61 -31.76
CA PHE A 532 3.89 0.83 -32.82
C PHE A 532 4.54 1.02 -34.21
N GLY A 533 5.44 2.02 -34.39
CA GLY A 533 6.04 2.38 -35.68
C GLY A 533 7.40 1.79 -36.00
N SER A 534 8.02 0.97 -35.11
CA SER A 534 9.36 0.41 -35.36
C SER A 534 9.36 -1.13 -35.35
N LYS A 535 8.55 -1.71 -36.24
CA LYS A 535 8.72 -3.08 -36.73
C LYS A 535 8.08 -3.17 -38.11
N GLN A 536 8.81 -2.79 -39.12
CA GLN A 536 8.79 -3.37 -40.47
C GLN A 536 10.11 -4.07 -40.69
#